data_5994fa692f46d3dbb223eb44ae7cb72b
#
_entry.id   5994fa692f46d3dbb223eb44ae7cb72b
#
_cell.length_a   1.000
_cell.length_b   1.000
_cell.length_c   1.000
_cell.angle_alpha   90.00
_cell.angle_beta   90.00
_cell.angle_gamma   90.00
#
_symmetry.space_group_name_H-M   'P 1'
#
loop_
_entity.id
_entity.type
_entity.pdbx_description
1 polymer ?
#
loop_
_entity_poly.entity_id
_entity_poly.type
_entity_poly.pdbx_seq_one_letter_code
_entity_poly.pdbx_strand_id
1 'polypeptide(L)'
;LLSIWLTEVPEYVGVFTIWILLYSMVTTLNNPIWTISLAVGKLKWYILIGSGVFLMVFPISYAVLKLGYSPVSVFMVMVAVRSVYLIVVLRIISSYIPLTYRGYMNGVVYPILKSTVLSTAVAAPLYYVMPATVIGTFSYCFLVALATIVCIGMVGVTAGERTVVRNFLKNKLCKK
;
A
#
# COMPACT_ATOMS: atom_id res chain seq x y z
N LEU A 1 -14.29 -5.32 13.83
CA LEU A 1 -14.39 -6.30 12.73
C LEU A 1 -13.90 -7.69 13.15
N LEU A 2 -12.69 -7.82 13.72
CA LEU A 2 -12.14 -9.11 14.14
C LEU A 2 -13.01 -9.82 15.18
N SER A 3 -13.62 -9.10 16.11
CA SER A 3 -14.53 -9.63 17.12
C SER A 3 -15.90 -10.11 16.58
N ILE A 4 -16.23 -9.77 15.33
CA ILE A 4 -17.44 -10.25 14.66
C ILE A 4 -17.18 -11.59 13.99
N TRP A 5 -15.93 -11.84 13.59
CA TRP A 5 -15.54 -13.02 12.81
C TRP A 5 -14.85 -14.11 13.65
N LEU A 6 -14.16 -13.73 14.73
CA LEU A 6 -13.48 -14.65 15.63
C LEU A 6 -14.25 -14.72 16.97
N THR A 7 -14.49 -15.92 17.43
CA THR A 7 -15.11 -16.19 18.74
C THR A 7 -14.20 -15.74 19.89
N GLU A 8 -12.86 -15.92 19.72
CA GLU A 8 -11.83 -15.42 20.61
C GLU A 8 -10.76 -14.70 19.76
N VAL A 9 -10.47 -13.45 20.08
CA VAL A 9 -9.46 -12.65 19.38
C VAL A 9 -8.12 -12.84 20.10
N PRO A 10 -7.11 -13.53 19.51
CA PRO A 10 -5.79 -13.65 20.12
C PRO A 10 -5.15 -12.29 20.35
N GLU A 11 -4.38 -12.17 21.42
CA GLU A 11 -3.81 -10.91 21.95
C GLU A 11 -3.05 -10.09 20.89
N TYR A 12 -2.33 -10.75 19.97
CA TYR A 12 -1.48 -10.09 18.98
C TYR A 12 -2.12 -9.84 17.60
N VAL A 13 -3.32 -10.34 17.34
CA VAL A 13 -3.95 -10.27 16.00
C VAL A 13 -4.17 -8.84 15.53
N GLY A 14 -4.58 -7.95 16.43
CA GLY A 14 -4.76 -6.53 16.09
C GLY A 14 -3.45 -5.87 15.61
N VAL A 15 -2.36 -6.13 16.33
CA VAL A 15 -1.04 -5.59 16.01
C VAL A 15 -0.50 -6.20 14.71
N PHE A 16 -0.65 -7.50 14.52
CA PHE A 16 -0.28 -8.17 13.27
C PHE A 16 -1.03 -7.60 12.06
N THR A 17 -2.33 -7.34 12.22
CA THR A 17 -3.15 -6.74 11.15
C THR A 17 -2.61 -5.37 10.73
N ILE A 18 -2.24 -4.51 11.68
CA ILE A 18 -1.66 -3.19 11.39
C ILE A 18 -0.36 -3.33 10.58
N TRP A 19 0.55 -4.22 11.01
CA TRP A 19 1.83 -4.42 10.33
C TRP A 19 1.68 -5.05 8.94
N ILE A 20 0.72 -5.96 8.75
CA ILE A 20 0.39 -6.53 7.43
C ILE A 20 -0.17 -5.45 6.51
N LEU A 21 -1.02 -4.55 7.01
CA LEU A 21 -1.52 -3.42 6.22
C LEU A 21 -0.40 -2.48 5.81
N LEU A 22 0.53 -2.14 6.73
CA LEU A 22 1.71 -1.34 6.42
C LEU A 22 2.60 -2.02 5.37
N TYR A 23 2.84 -3.34 5.50
CA TYR A 23 3.57 -4.12 4.50
C TYR A 23 2.88 -4.07 3.13
N SER A 24 1.57 -4.21 3.08
CA SER A 24 0.79 -4.12 1.84
C SER A 24 0.88 -2.74 1.19
N MET A 25 0.86 -1.66 1.98
CA MET A 25 1.06 -0.29 1.47
C MET A 25 2.42 -0.14 0.79
N VAL A 26 3.50 -0.57 1.45
CA VAL A 26 4.86 -0.52 0.86
C VAL A 26 4.95 -1.40 -0.39
N THR A 27 4.31 -2.56 -0.38
CA THR A 27 4.27 -3.47 -1.54
C THR A 27 3.56 -2.84 -2.73
N THR A 28 2.45 -2.15 -2.50
CA THR A 28 1.69 -1.47 -3.55
C THR A 28 2.51 -0.37 -4.23
N LEU A 29 3.35 0.35 -3.49
CA LEU A 29 4.29 1.32 -4.07
C LEU A 29 5.28 0.68 -5.06
N ASN A 30 5.53 -0.61 -4.98
CA ASN A 30 6.44 -1.31 -5.89
C ASN A 30 5.79 -1.72 -7.23
N ASN A 31 4.45 -1.74 -7.32
CA ASN A 31 3.73 -2.19 -8.52
C ASN A 31 4.03 -1.34 -9.78
N PRO A 32 4.10 -0.01 -9.73
CA PRO A 32 4.49 0.79 -10.90
C PRO A 32 5.88 0.45 -11.41
N ILE A 33 6.81 0.18 -10.49
CA ILE A 33 8.21 -0.18 -10.82
C ILE A 33 8.26 -1.54 -11.51
N TRP A 34 7.46 -2.49 -11.05
CA TRP A 34 7.29 -3.80 -11.69
C TRP A 34 6.80 -3.65 -13.15
N THR A 35 5.76 -2.86 -13.37
CA THR A 35 5.21 -2.61 -14.70
C THR A 35 6.24 -1.96 -15.64
N ILE A 36 7.00 -1.00 -15.13
CA ILE A 36 8.09 -0.36 -15.88
C ILE A 36 9.19 -1.38 -16.22
N SER A 37 9.55 -2.25 -15.28
CA SER A 37 10.57 -3.28 -15.50
C SER A 37 10.16 -4.29 -16.58
N LEU A 38 8.86 -4.63 -16.65
CA LEU A 38 8.27 -5.43 -17.72
C LEU A 38 8.40 -4.73 -19.08
N ALA A 39 8.04 -3.46 -19.15
CA ALA A 39 8.07 -2.69 -20.40
C ALA A 39 9.49 -2.53 -20.95
N VAL A 40 10.50 -2.42 -20.09
CA VAL A 40 11.91 -2.28 -20.48
C VAL A 40 12.56 -3.64 -20.82
N GLY A 41 11.93 -4.76 -20.49
CA GLY A 41 12.45 -6.11 -20.74
C GLY A 41 13.63 -6.51 -19.85
N LYS A 42 14.00 -5.72 -18.83
CA LYS A 42 15.13 -6.00 -17.92
C LYS A 42 14.68 -6.63 -16.60
N LEU A 43 13.83 -7.65 -16.69
CA LEU A 43 13.26 -8.35 -15.54
C LEU A 43 14.29 -9.14 -14.72
N LYS A 44 15.35 -9.64 -15.37
CA LYS A 44 16.33 -10.54 -14.73
C LYS A 44 16.90 -9.97 -13.43
N TRP A 45 17.38 -8.75 -13.49
CA TRP A 45 17.96 -8.08 -12.31
C TRP A 45 16.92 -7.74 -11.25
N TYR A 46 15.73 -7.31 -11.67
CA TYR A 46 14.63 -7.03 -10.78
C TYR A 46 14.23 -8.26 -9.95
N ILE A 47 14.06 -9.41 -10.61
CA ILE A 47 13.66 -10.67 -9.97
C ILE A 47 14.80 -11.19 -9.09
N LEU A 48 16.04 -11.21 -9.58
CA LEU A 48 17.20 -11.74 -8.84
C LEU A 48 17.43 -10.97 -7.53
N ILE A 49 17.41 -9.64 -7.61
CA ILE A 49 17.60 -8.79 -6.44
C ILE A 49 16.39 -8.90 -5.51
N GLY A 50 15.18 -8.93 -6.06
CA GLY A 50 13.96 -9.11 -5.29
C GLY A 50 13.96 -10.40 -4.48
N SER A 51 14.31 -11.51 -5.12
CA SER A 51 14.39 -12.82 -4.46
C SER A 51 15.50 -12.85 -3.40
N GLY A 52 16.67 -12.26 -3.69
CA GLY A 52 17.77 -12.20 -2.74
C GLY A 52 17.45 -11.38 -1.50
N VAL A 53 16.83 -10.20 -1.69
CA VAL A 53 16.42 -9.34 -0.57
C VAL A 53 15.30 -10.00 0.25
N PHE A 54 14.37 -10.70 -0.42
CA PHE A 54 13.31 -11.42 0.29
C PHE A 54 13.85 -12.61 1.10
N LEU A 55 14.87 -13.29 0.60
CA LEU A 55 15.54 -14.37 1.33
C LEU A 55 16.19 -13.86 2.62
N MET A 56 16.66 -12.61 2.64
CA MET A 56 17.26 -11.99 3.85
C MET A 56 16.28 -11.80 5.00
N VAL A 57 14.97 -11.78 4.73
CA VAL A 57 13.96 -11.71 5.78
C VAL A 57 14.08 -12.88 6.75
N PHE A 58 14.35 -14.08 6.24
CA PHE A 58 14.41 -15.29 7.07
C PHE A 58 15.55 -15.23 8.12
N PRO A 59 16.84 -15.03 7.75
CA PRO A 59 17.91 -14.99 8.73
C PRO A 59 17.82 -13.79 9.68
N ILE A 60 17.33 -12.63 9.21
CA ILE A 60 17.16 -11.45 10.07
C ILE A 60 16.05 -11.72 11.10
N SER A 61 14.91 -12.27 10.66
CA SER A 61 13.80 -12.61 11.56
C SER A 61 14.22 -13.67 12.59
N TYR A 62 15.00 -14.67 12.17
CA TYR A 62 15.53 -15.68 13.08
C TYR A 62 16.45 -15.05 14.13
N ALA A 63 17.36 -14.16 13.73
CA ALA A 63 18.25 -13.48 14.65
C ALA A 63 17.49 -12.62 15.66
N VAL A 64 16.47 -11.89 15.21
CA VAL A 64 15.64 -11.02 16.07
C VAL A 64 14.85 -11.86 17.07
N LEU A 65 14.25 -12.98 16.66
CA LEU A 65 13.53 -13.88 17.56
C LEU A 65 14.47 -14.56 18.56
N LYS A 66 15.70 -14.93 18.14
CA LYS A 66 16.72 -15.51 19.04
C LYS A 66 17.18 -14.52 20.11
N LEU A 67 17.12 -13.22 19.84
CA LEU A 67 17.39 -12.16 20.81
C LEU A 67 16.24 -11.93 21.81
N GLY A 68 15.15 -12.70 21.71
CA GLY A 68 14.03 -12.64 22.66
C GLY A 68 12.97 -11.58 22.34
N TYR A 69 13.01 -10.98 21.13
CA TYR A 69 11.96 -10.04 20.73
C TYR A 69 10.63 -10.74 20.44
N SER A 70 9.54 -10.01 20.59
CA SER A 70 8.18 -10.54 20.37
C SER A 70 7.97 -10.95 18.91
N PRO A 71 7.02 -11.89 18.61
CA PRO A 71 6.70 -12.31 17.24
C PRO A 71 6.32 -11.16 16.30
N VAL A 72 5.87 -10.04 16.83
CA VAL A 72 5.54 -8.82 16.07
C VAL A 72 6.77 -8.27 15.31
N SER A 73 7.97 -8.46 15.86
CA SER A 73 9.22 -8.00 15.25
C SER A 73 9.49 -8.60 13.87
N VAL A 74 8.98 -9.78 13.57
CA VAL A 74 9.10 -10.41 12.24
C VAL A 74 8.40 -9.54 11.18
N PHE A 75 7.22 -9.03 11.48
CA PHE A 75 6.49 -8.14 10.56
C PHE A 75 7.19 -6.79 10.40
N MET A 76 7.80 -6.27 11.47
CA MET A 76 8.63 -5.07 11.39
C MET A 76 9.82 -5.28 10.45
N VAL A 77 10.51 -6.42 10.55
CA VAL A 77 11.60 -6.80 9.65
C VAL A 77 11.09 -6.88 8.20
N MET A 78 9.94 -7.51 7.96
CA MET A 78 9.35 -7.60 6.61
C MET A 78 9.09 -6.20 6.01
N VAL A 79 8.51 -5.28 6.76
CA VAL A 79 8.26 -3.91 6.31
C VAL A 79 9.59 -3.18 6.04
N ALA A 80 10.57 -3.29 6.93
CA ALA A 80 11.88 -2.67 6.78
C ALA A 80 12.61 -3.18 5.52
N VAL A 81 12.71 -4.50 5.36
CA VAL A 81 13.34 -5.13 4.21
C VAL A 81 12.64 -4.76 2.91
N ARG A 82 11.30 -4.69 2.90
CA ARG A 82 10.53 -4.28 1.73
C ARG A 82 10.74 -2.80 1.37
N SER A 83 10.90 -1.94 2.36
CA SER A 83 11.21 -0.52 2.15
C SER A 83 12.61 -0.33 1.57
N VAL A 84 13.60 -1.06 2.08
CA VAL A 84 14.96 -1.07 1.52
C VAL A 84 14.95 -1.59 0.08
N TYR A 85 14.22 -2.67 -0.19
CA TYR A 85 14.06 -3.20 -1.55
C TYR A 85 13.52 -2.15 -2.52
N LEU A 86 12.49 -1.39 -2.13
CA LEU A 86 11.93 -0.31 -2.94
C LEU A 86 12.99 0.71 -3.35
N ILE A 87 13.84 1.12 -2.40
CA ILE A 87 14.93 2.09 -2.65
C ILE A 87 15.98 1.51 -3.62
N VAL A 88 16.39 0.26 -3.39
CA VAL A 88 17.38 -0.43 -4.22
C VAL A 88 16.89 -0.57 -5.66
N VAL A 89 15.64 -1.02 -5.84
CA VAL A 89 15.06 -1.21 -7.19
C VAL A 89 14.86 0.12 -7.91
N LEU A 90 14.46 1.17 -7.21
CA LEU A 90 14.36 2.51 -7.79
C LEU A 90 15.73 2.98 -8.32
N ARG A 91 16.82 2.75 -7.58
CA ARG A 91 18.17 3.10 -8.03
C ARG A 91 18.59 2.32 -9.27
N ILE A 92 18.27 1.04 -9.33
CA ILE A 92 18.62 0.19 -10.48
C ILE A 92 17.83 0.62 -11.71
N ILE A 93 16.55 0.86 -11.59
CA ILE A 93 15.71 1.26 -12.72
C ILE A 93 16.05 2.67 -13.21
N SER A 94 16.40 3.59 -12.34
CA SER A 94 16.83 4.93 -12.72
C SER A 94 18.11 4.95 -13.59
N SER A 95 18.91 3.89 -13.57
CA SER A 95 20.06 3.75 -14.48
C SER A 95 19.68 3.28 -15.90
N TYR A 96 18.48 2.76 -16.09
CA TYR A 96 18.02 2.27 -17.39
C TYR A 96 17.00 3.19 -18.07
N ILE A 97 16.30 3.99 -17.28
CA ILE A 97 15.30 4.94 -17.76
C ILE A 97 15.58 6.28 -17.07
N PRO A 98 15.32 7.42 -17.72
CA PRO A 98 15.45 8.75 -17.10
C PRO A 98 14.33 8.99 -16.07
N LEU A 99 14.12 8.00 -15.19
CA LEU A 99 13.19 8.07 -14.07
C LEU A 99 13.96 8.70 -12.90
N THR A 100 13.83 9.99 -12.73
CA THR A 100 14.43 10.68 -11.60
C THR A 100 13.75 10.25 -10.31
N TYR A 101 14.52 9.94 -9.26
CA TYR A 101 14.00 9.65 -7.93
C TYR A 101 12.93 10.67 -7.47
N ARG A 102 13.18 11.97 -7.73
CA ARG A 102 12.20 13.04 -7.46
C ARG A 102 10.91 12.90 -8.27
N GLY A 103 11.01 12.45 -9.52
CA GLY A 103 9.83 12.21 -10.37
C GLY A 103 8.96 11.10 -9.82
N TYR A 104 9.55 10.00 -9.35
CA TYR A 104 8.82 8.91 -8.70
C TYR A 104 8.19 9.35 -7.36
N MET A 105 8.94 10.06 -6.53
CA MET A 105 8.43 10.56 -5.25
C MET A 105 7.24 11.51 -5.46
N ASN A 106 7.34 12.44 -6.40
CA ASN A 106 6.27 13.42 -6.66
C ASN A 106 5.09 12.84 -7.46
N GLY A 107 5.36 11.89 -8.37
CA GLY A 107 4.34 11.31 -9.23
C GLY A 107 3.57 10.14 -8.60
N VAL A 108 4.18 9.40 -7.68
CA VAL A 108 3.59 8.18 -7.09
C VAL A 108 3.45 8.29 -5.58
N VAL A 109 4.56 8.52 -4.86
CA VAL A 109 4.56 8.44 -3.39
C VAL A 109 3.76 9.59 -2.77
N TYR A 110 3.98 10.82 -3.24
CA TYR A 110 3.33 12.01 -2.67
C TYR A 110 1.80 12.05 -2.86
N PRO A 111 1.24 11.73 -4.05
CA PRO A 111 -0.21 11.62 -4.22
C PRO A 111 -0.83 10.51 -3.34
N ILE A 112 -0.15 9.36 -3.20
CA ILE A 112 -0.61 8.27 -2.35
C ILE A 112 -0.61 8.70 -0.88
N LEU A 113 0.48 9.30 -0.39
CA LEU A 113 0.54 9.79 0.99
C LEU A 113 -0.53 10.84 1.26
N LYS A 114 -0.72 11.80 0.36
CA LYS A 114 -1.77 12.81 0.50
C LYS A 114 -3.17 12.19 0.56
N SER A 115 -3.49 11.29 -0.35
CA SER A 115 -4.81 10.64 -0.36
C SER A 115 -5.01 9.77 0.88
N THR A 116 -3.98 9.10 1.37
CA THR A 116 -4.03 8.30 2.62
C THR A 116 -4.27 9.19 3.83
N VAL A 117 -3.50 10.27 3.98
CA VAL A 117 -3.68 11.21 5.10
C VAL A 117 -5.07 11.83 5.07
N LEU A 118 -5.54 12.25 3.89
CA LEU A 118 -6.85 12.86 3.75
C LEU A 118 -7.98 11.88 4.07
N SER A 119 -7.90 10.63 3.57
CA SER A 119 -8.91 9.61 3.87
C SER A 119 -8.90 9.21 5.34
N THR A 120 -7.73 9.15 5.98
CA THR A 120 -7.62 8.88 7.43
C THR A 120 -8.21 10.04 8.23
N ALA A 121 -7.96 11.28 7.83
CA ALA A 121 -8.52 12.47 8.49
C ALA A 121 -10.06 12.53 8.40
N VAL A 122 -10.65 11.99 7.33
CA VAL A 122 -12.11 11.85 7.20
C VAL A 122 -12.64 10.64 7.97
N ALA A 123 -11.91 9.53 7.97
CA ALA A 123 -12.31 8.29 8.64
C ALA A 123 -12.28 8.41 10.17
N ALA A 124 -11.30 9.14 10.73
CA ALA A 124 -11.12 9.26 12.17
C ALA A 124 -12.37 9.85 12.89
N PRO A 125 -12.92 11.00 12.50
CA PRO A 125 -14.12 11.55 13.14
C PRO A 125 -15.35 10.66 12.94
N LEU A 126 -15.47 10.00 11.79
CA LEU A 126 -16.59 9.08 11.51
C LEU A 126 -16.63 7.91 12.49
N TYR A 127 -15.46 7.46 12.96
CA TYR A 127 -15.33 6.39 13.95
C TYR A 127 -15.99 6.75 15.29
N TYR A 128 -15.90 8.00 15.72
CA TYR A 128 -16.47 8.46 16.99
C TYR A 128 -17.99 8.69 16.94
N VAL A 129 -18.53 8.91 15.74
CA VAL A 129 -19.96 9.21 15.55
C VAL A 129 -20.80 7.92 15.40
N MET A 130 -20.18 6.83 14.93
CA MET A 130 -20.91 5.59 14.64
C MET A 130 -21.06 4.69 15.86
N PRO A 131 -22.27 4.11 16.09
CA PRO A 131 -22.51 3.17 17.18
C PRO A 131 -21.71 1.87 16.98
N ALA A 132 -21.21 1.30 18.08
CA ALA A 132 -20.44 0.05 18.10
C ALA A 132 -21.31 -1.21 17.90
N THR A 133 -22.24 -1.16 16.95
CA THR A 133 -23.10 -2.28 16.54
C THR A 133 -22.56 -2.92 15.25
N VAL A 134 -22.92 -4.18 14.99
CA VAL A 134 -22.51 -4.89 13.75
C VAL A 134 -22.92 -4.09 12.51
N ILE A 135 -24.17 -3.61 12.45
CA ILE A 135 -24.69 -2.80 11.35
C ILE A 135 -23.92 -1.47 11.26
N GLY A 136 -23.64 -0.82 12.39
CA GLY A 136 -22.84 0.41 12.45
C GLY A 136 -21.43 0.20 11.89
N THR A 137 -20.78 -0.93 12.20
CA THR A 137 -19.46 -1.26 11.68
C THR A 137 -19.45 -1.45 10.16
N PHE A 138 -20.46 -2.15 9.60
CA PHE A 138 -20.58 -2.29 8.14
C PHE A 138 -20.86 -0.97 7.45
N SER A 139 -21.77 -0.15 8.02
CA SER A 139 -22.06 1.19 7.50
C SER A 139 -20.83 2.10 7.54
N TYR A 140 -20.05 2.05 8.62
CA TYR A 140 -18.76 2.74 8.73
C TYR A 140 -17.78 2.34 7.62
N CYS A 141 -17.57 1.03 7.43
CA CYS A 141 -16.68 0.52 6.38
C CYS A 141 -17.11 0.99 4.98
N PHE A 142 -18.42 0.97 4.71
CA PHE A 142 -18.96 1.42 3.43
C PHE A 142 -18.75 2.92 3.21
N LEU A 143 -19.03 3.75 4.21
CA LEU A 143 -18.85 5.20 4.13
C LEU A 143 -17.35 5.57 4.00
N VAL A 144 -16.48 4.91 4.75
CA VAL A 144 -15.03 5.13 4.63
C VAL A 144 -14.53 4.71 3.25
N ALA A 145 -15.02 3.60 2.69
CA ALA A 145 -14.66 3.18 1.33
C ALA A 145 -15.09 4.22 0.29
N LEU A 146 -16.31 4.74 0.38
CA LEU A 146 -16.81 5.81 -0.51
C LEU A 146 -15.97 7.09 -0.35
N ALA A 147 -15.71 7.52 0.88
CA ALA A 147 -14.89 8.70 1.16
C ALA A 147 -13.48 8.54 0.58
N THR A 148 -12.87 7.35 0.73
CA THR A 148 -11.55 7.05 0.18
C THR A 148 -11.54 7.12 -1.34
N ILE A 149 -12.55 6.57 -2.02
CA ILE A 149 -12.69 6.65 -3.49
C ILE A 149 -12.78 8.11 -3.94
N VAL A 150 -13.57 8.93 -3.25
CA VAL A 150 -13.69 10.37 -3.55
C VAL A 150 -12.37 11.10 -3.33
N CYS A 151 -11.68 10.84 -2.21
CA CYS A 151 -10.37 11.43 -1.92
C CYS A 151 -9.32 11.05 -2.97
N ILE A 152 -9.27 9.80 -3.40
CA ILE A 152 -8.38 9.34 -4.47
C ILE A 152 -8.72 10.05 -5.78
N GLY A 153 -10.00 10.16 -6.14
CA GLY A 153 -10.45 10.86 -7.35
C GLY A 153 -10.12 12.37 -7.34
N MET A 154 -10.13 13.01 -6.16
CA MET A 154 -9.83 14.43 -6.01
C MET A 154 -8.34 14.76 -5.96
N VAL A 155 -7.54 13.95 -5.27
CA VAL A 155 -6.15 14.27 -4.94
C VAL A 155 -5.16 13.27 -5.54
N GLY A 156 -5.54 12.00 -5.67
CA GLY A 156 -4.66 10.93 -6.16
C GLY A 156 -4.53 10.89 -7.68
N VAL A 157 -5.52 11.39 -8.42
CA VAL A 157 -5.56 11.31 -9.89
C VAL A 157 -5.03 12.61 -10.50
N THR A 158 -4.02 12.49 -11.37
CA THR A 158 -3.46 13.64 -12.10
C THR A 158 -4.46 14.22 -13.13
N ALA A 159 -4.27 15.47 -13.53
CA ALA A 159 -5.16 16.14 -14.48
C ALA A 159 -5.27 15.38 -15.84
N GLY A 160 -4.18 14.75 -16.29
CA GLY A 160 -4.17 13.91 -17.49
C GLY A 160 -5.02 12.65 -17.35
N GLU A 161 -4.89 11.94 -16.23
CA GLU A 161 -5.66 10.74 -15.95
C GLU A 161 -7.15 11.03 -15.79
N ARG A 162 -7.51 12.17 -15.18
CA ARG A 162 -8.92 12.63 -15.11
C ARG A 162 -9.55 12.78 -16.49
N THR A 163 -8.79 13.27 -17.45
CA THR A 163 -9.26 13.45 -18.83
C THR A 163 -9.52 12.09 -19.49
N VAL A 164 -8.62 11.13 -19.28
CA VAL A 164 -8.77 9.76 -19.81
C VAL A 164 -10.00 9.08 -19.20
N VAL A 165 -10.16 9.15 -17.89
CA VAL A 165 -11.32 8.57 -17.18
C VAL A 165 -12.62 9.22 -17.64
N ARG A 166 -12.65 10.55 -17.76
CA ARG A 166 -13.83 11.29 -18.26
C ARG A 166 -14.20 10.88 -19.68
N ASN A 167 -13.21 10.76 -20.57
CA ASN A 167 -13.43 10.36 -21.97
C ASN A 167 -13.92 8.91 -22.05
N PHE A 168 -13.38 8.02 -21.23
CA PHE A 168 -13.82 6.62 -21.15
C PHE A 168 -15.27 6.50 -20.69
N LEU A 169 -15.65 7.23 -19.63
CA LEU A 169 -17.03 7.26 -19.13
C LEU A 169 -17.98 7.85 -20.17
N LYS A 170 -17.58 8.96 -20.83
CA LYS A 170 -18.38 9.60 -21.87
C LYS A 170 -18.62 8.66 -23.06
N ASN A 171 -17.58 7.96 -23.51
CA ASN A 171 -17.70 7.01 -24.61
C ASN A 171 -18.56 5.78 -24.26
N LYS A 172 -18.56 5.35 -22.99
CA LYS A 172 -19.38 4.22 -22.54
C LYS A 172 -20.84 4.60 -22.31
N LEU A 173 -21.11 5.85 -21.91
CA LEU A 173 -22.46 6.39 -21.73
C LEU A 173 -23.12 6.82 -23.05
N CYS A 174 -22.33 7.26 -24.05
CA CYS A 174 -22.85 7.63 -25.38
C CYS A 174 -23.02 6.41 -26.32
N LYS A 175 -22.67 5.19 -25.92
CA LYS A 175 -22.84 3.95 -26.71
C LYS A 175 -24.08 3.15 -26.30
N LYS A 176 -25.05 3.81 -25.67
CA LYS A 176 -26.40 3.30 -25.44
C LYS A 176 -27.42 4.11 -26.30
#